data_768436b30a89ee77bb03fd624bb55028
#
_entry.id   768436b30a89ee77bb03fd624bb55028
#
_cell.length_a   1.000
_cell.length_b   1.000
_cell.length_c   1.000
_cell.angle_alpha   90.00
_cell.angle_beta   90.00
_cell.angle_gamma   90.00
#
_symmetry.space_group_name_H-M   'P 1'
#
loop_
_entity.id
_entity.type
_entity.pdbx_description
1 polymer ?
#
loop_
_entity_poly.entity_id
_entity_poly.type
_entity_poly.pdbx_seq_one_letter_code
_entity_poly.pdbx_strand_id
1 'polypeptide(L)'
;MKAKIVSLCVFLLCIPAICFAGVLFFKDRSISFACTGIVILMLAAYFYVYEKKSSAAWELVIVALMSALSVVGRIVFAFLPSLKPCSAIIILTAIYFGRETGFMVGAFTALVSNFYFGQGGWTPFQMLAWGLTGYFAGMLGKWLTKNRILLLVYSAVIGVFFSLLMDLYSCLWMDGKVILSRYLTLISSAAWVTVSYAVSNVVFTAIFMEPFGRIFRRLCVKYGIGTYKSHTDSSEGADEQ
;
A
#
# COMPACT_ATOMS: atom_id res chain seq x y z
N MET A 1 19.33 -11.42 -5.40
CA MET A 1 19.27 -11.59 -3.94
C MET A 1 19.64 -10.31 -3.20
N LYS A 2 20.78 -9.65 -3.47
CA LYS A 2 21.23 -8.39 -2.82
C LYS A 2 20.24 -7.22 -2.93
N ALA A 3 19.65 -6.96 -4.10
CA ALA A 3 18.67 -5.88 -4.29
C ALA A 3 17.36 -6.09 -3.50
N LYS A 4 16.92 -7.34 -3.29
CA LYS A 4 15.75 -7.68 -2.48
C LYS A 4 15.98 -7.42 -0.99
N ILE A 5 17.19 -7.70 -0.51
CA ILE A 5 17.60 -7.47 0.89
C ILE A 5 17.73 -5.97 1.14
N VAL A 6 18.33 -5.22 0.21
CA VAL A 6 18.47 -3.77 0.29
C VAL A 6 17.09 -3.08 0.32
N SER A 7 16.17 -3.48 -0.56
CA SER A 7 14.79 -2.97 -0.56
C SER A 7 14.10 -3.25 0.79
N LEU A 8 14.25 -4.46 1.33
CA LEU A 8 13.67 -4.84 2.62
C LEU A 8 14.28 -4.05 3.79
N CYS A 9 15.60 -3.87 3.80
CA CYS A 9 16.30 -3.10 4.84
C CYS A 9 15.95 -1.61 4.79
N VAL A 10 15.85 -1.02 3.60
CA VAL A 10 15.42 0.38 3.43
C VAL A 10 13.99 0.56 3.95
N PHE A 11 13.07 -0.37 3.64
CA PHE A 11 11.67 -0.25 4.07
C PHE A 11 11.45 -0.56 5.55
N LEU A 12 12.08 -1.59 6.11
CA LEU A 12 11.82 -2.05 7.49
C LEU A 12 12.64 -1.31 8.55
N LEU A 13 13.84 -0.84 8.21
CA LEU A 13 14.77 -0.22 9.17
C LEU A 13 14.93 1.28 8.93
N CYS A 14 15.13 1.73 7.69
CA CYS A 14 15.40 3.15 7.43
C CYS A 14 14.15 4.01 7.62
N ILE A 15 12.96 3.52 7.29
CA ILE A 15 11.71 4.28 7.40
C ILE A 15 11.36 4.59 8.87
N PRO A 16 11.24 3.58 9.76
CA PRO A 16 11.00 3.84 11.17
C PRO A 16 12.16 4.60 11.84
N ALA A 17 13.42 4.27 11.50
CA ALA A 17 14.58 4.91 12.09
C ALA A 17 14.68 6.41 11.71
N ILE A 18 14.37 6.77 10.46
CA ILE A 18 14.42 8.16 10.00
C ILE A 18 13.22 8.95 10.56
N CYS A 19 12.02 8.34 10.62
CA CYS A 19 10.89 8.96 11.32
C CYS A 19 11.20 9.18 12.80
N PHE A 20 11.81 8.20 13.45
CA PHE A 20 12.20 8.29 14.87
C PHE A 20 13.36 9.28 15.12
N ALA A 21 14.37 9.31 14.25
CA ALA A 21 15.45 10.29 14.31
C ALA A 21 14.95 11.73 14.07
N GLY A 22 14.02 11.92 13.11
CA GLY A 22 13.37 13.21 12.88
C GLY A 22 12.66 13.74 14.12
N VAL A 23 12.00 12.86 14.87
CA VAL A 23 11.34 13.21 16.15
C VAL A 23 12.33 13.60 17.24
N LEU A 24 13.53 12.99 17.28
CA LEU A 24 14.54 13.26 18.33
C LEU A 24 15.34 14.55 18.10
N PHE A 25 15.55 14.97 16.85
CA PHE A 25 16.50 16.04 16.52
C PHE A 25 15.88 17.43 16.29
N PHE A 26 14.55 17.54 16.09
CA PHE A 26 13.92 18.82 15.74
C PHE A 26 12.88 19.26 16.78
N LYS A 27 13.06 20.43 17.39
CA LYS A 27 12.26 20.92 18.54
C LYS A 27 11.01 21.74 18.20
N ASP A 28 10.74 22.10 16.92
CA ASP A 28 9.66 23.01 16.54
C ASP A 28 8.87 22.54 15.29
N ARG A 29 7.93 23.36 14.79
CA ARG A 29 7.11 23.10 13.59
C ARG A 29 7.88 22.61 12.37
N SER A 30 9.18 22.80 12.33
CA SER A 30 10.13 22.23 11.36
C SER A 30 10.07 20.69 11.27
N ILE A 31 9.64 20.00 12.32
CA ILE A 31 9.53 18.52 12.34
C ILE A 31 8.51 18.02 11.32
N SER A 32 7.34 18.67 11.22
CA SER A 32 6.31 18.26 10.26
C SER A 32 6.82 18.36 8.82
N PHE A 33 7.51 19.45 8.48
CA PHE A 33 8.12 19.61 7.16
C PHE A 33 9.27 18.65 6.92
N ALA A 34 10.11 18.40 7.94
CA ALA A 34 11.18 17.43 7.85
C ALA A 34 10.65 16.01 7.64
N CYS A 35 9.65 15.57 8.39
CA CYS A 35 9.01 14.27 8.22
C CYS A 35 8.39 14.13 6.83
N THR A 36 7.70 15.16 6.34
CA THR A 36 7.13 15.16 4.99
C THR A 36 8.24 15.07 3.93
N GLY A 37 9.32 15.84 4.08
CA GLY A 37 10.48 15.79 3.18
C GLY A 37 11.14 14.41 3.17
N ILE A 38 11.28 13.78 4.34
CA ILE A 38 11.82 12.43 4.48
C ILE A 38 10.94 11.41 3.74
N VAL A 39 9.61 11.47 3.91
CA VAL A 39 8.69 10.57 3.20
C VAL A 39 8.79 10.77 1.69
N ILE A 40 8.90 12.02 1.21
CA ILE A 40 9.09 12.31 -0.23
C ILE A 40 10.41 11.72 -0.73
N LEU A 41 11.53 11.91 0.01
CA LEU A 41 12.82 11.35 -0.38
C LEU A 41 12.80 9.81 -0.43
N MET A 42 12.10 9.18 0.50
CA MET A 42 11.94 7.73 0.53
C MET A 42 11.12 7.22 -0.66
N LEU A 43 10.03 7.90 -0.99
CA LEU A 43 9.23 7.59 -2.19
C LEU A 43 10.08 7.76 -3.45
N ALA A 44 10.83 8.86 -3.57
CA ALA A 44 11.72 9.12 -4.70
C ALA A 44 12.81 8.04 -4.82
N ALA A 45 13.43 7.65 -3.70
CA ALA A 45 14.42 6.58 -3.68
C ALA A 45 13.82 5.24 -4.10
N TYR A 46 12.58 4.94 -3.67
CA TYR A 46 11.88 3.73 -4.09
C TYR A 46 11.57 3.74 -5.60
N PHE A 47 11.06 4.84 -6.12
CA PHE A 47 10.78 4.99 -7.56
C PHE A 47 12.05 4.85 -8.39
N TYR A 48 13.16 5.45 -7.95
CA TYR A 48 14.45 5.31 -8.61
C TYR A 48 14.97 3.86 -8.65
N VAL A 49 14.85 3.14 -7.53
CA VAL A 49 15.23 1.71 -7.47
C VAL A 49 14.32 0.85 -8.36
N TYR A 50 13.03 1.17 -8.38
CA TYR A 50 12.06 0.48 -9.23
C TYR A 50 12.36 0.70 -10.72
N GLU A 51 12.67 1.92 -11.13
CA GLU A 51 13.03 2.27 -12.51
C GLU A 51 14.31 1.55 -12.96
N LYS A 52 15.35 1.52 -12.11
CA LYS A 52 16.61 0.82 -12.42
C LYS A 52 16.49 -0.70 -12.52
N LYS A 53 15.44 -1.30 -12.00
CA LYS A 53 15.24 -2.75 -12.02
C LYS A 53 14.97 -3.30 -13.42
N SER A 54 14.84 -2.48 -14.46
CA SER A 54 14.38 -2.90 -15.79
C SER A 54 13.02 -3.60 -15.70
N SER A 55 12.02 -2.85 -15.24
CA SER A 55 10.63 -3.35 -15.16
C SER A 55 10.17 -3.79 -16.54
N ALA A 56 9.60 -4.99 -16.63
CA ALA A 56 9.01 -5.43 -17.89
C ALA A 56 7.85 -4.52 -18.28
N ALA A 57 7.66 -4.27 -19.57
CA ALA A 57 6.62 -3.35 -20.08
C ALA A 57 5.22 -3.68 -19.50
N TRP A 58 4.92 -4.95 -19.27
CA TRP A 58 3.65 -5.38 -18.67
C TRP A 58 3.47 -4.88 -17.23
N GLU A 59 4.56 -4.76 -16.43
CA GLU A 59 4.46 -4.23 -15.05
C GLU A 59 3.98 -2.78 -15.07
N LEU A 60 4.49 -1.96 -15.96
CA LEU A 60 4.06 -0.56 -16.12
C LEU A 60 2.60 -0.46 -16.54
N VAL A 61 2.16 -1.32 -17.46
CA VAL A 61 0.76 -1.39 -17.89
C VAL A 61 -0.16 -1.76 -16.73
N ILE A 62 0.20 -2.77 -15.93
CA ILE A 62 -0.58 -3.16 -14.75
C ILE A 62 -0.62 -2.04 -13.71
N VAL A 63 0.52 -1.39 -13.43
CA VAL A 63 0.57 -0.25 -12.51
C VAL A 63 -0.37 0.86 -12.97
N ALA A 64 -0.30 1.25 -14.24
CA ALA A 64 -1.13 2.33 -14.78
C ALA A 64 -2.63 1.96 -14.74
N LEU A 65 -2.99 0.77 -15.24
CA LEU A 65 -4.38 0.31 -15.31
C LEU A 65 -5.01 0.16 -13.92
N MET A 66 -4.29 -0.50 -12.99
CA MET A 66 -4.83 -0.77 -11.66
C MET A 66 -4.87 0.47 -10.79
N SER A 67 -3.91 1.40 -10.97
CA SER A 67 -3.98 2.72 -10.33
C SER A 67 -5.17 3.52 -10.85
N ALA A 68 -5.38 3.56 -12.15
CA ALA A 68 -6.54 4.25 -12.75
C ALA A 68 -7.86 3.66 -12.24
N LEU A 69 -8.00 2.33 -12.22
CA LEU A 69 -9.19 1.66 -11.70
C LEU A 69 -9.43 1.98 -10.21
N SER A 70 -8.37 2.00 -9.42
CA SER A 70 -8.42 2.35 -8.00
C SER A 70 -8.84 3.81 -7.78
N VAL A 71 -8.31 4.74 -8.58
CA VAL A 71 -8.68 6.17 -8.58
C VAL A 71 -10.14 6.35 -8.95
N VAL A 72 -10.60 5.74 -10.05
CA VAL A 72 -12.00 5.78 -10.47
C VAL A 72 -12.91 5.22 -9.38
N GLY A 73 -12.55 4.07 -8.79
CA GLY A 73 -13.28 3.50 -7.68
C GLY A 73 -13.37 4.46 -6.48
N ARG A 74 -12.27 5.16 -6.13
CA ARG A 74 -12.27 6.15 -5.05
C ARG A 74 -13.20 7.34 -5.35
N ILE A 75 -13.25 7.80 -6.61
CA ILE A 75 -14.10 8.92 -7.04
C ILE A 75 -15.57 8.50 -7.09
N VAL A 76 -15.88 7.34 -7.68
CA VAL A 76 -17.25 6.82 -7.77
C VAL A 76 -17.88 6.66 -6.39
N PHE A 77 -17.10 6.22 -5.40
CA PHE A 77 -17.55 6.07 -4.00
C PHE A 77 -17.27 7.31 -3.14
N ALA A 78 -17.04 8.49 -3.74
CA ALA A 78 -16.73 9.70 -2.99
C ALA A 78 -17.86 10.12 -2.05
N PHE A 79 -19.12 9.86 -2.42
CA PHE A 79 -20.32 10.19 -1.62
C PHE A 79 -20.48 9.30 -0.37
N LEU A 80 -19.77 8.18 -0.27
CA LEU A 80 -19.76 7.31 0.91
C LEU A 80 -18.54 7.62 1.77
N PRO A 81 -18.72 8.19 2.97
CA PRO A 81 -17.60 8.43 3.88
C PRO A 81 -16.88 7.10 4.20
N SER A 82 -15.56 7.09 4.09
CA SER A 82 -14.68 5.97 4.45
C SER A 82 -14.89 4.64 3.67
N LEU A 83 -15.95 4.51 2.89
CA LEU A 83 -16.25 3.31 2.10
C LEU A 83 -15.68 3.46 0.67
N LYS A 84 -14.50 2.87 0.42
CA LYS A 84 -13.79 2.99 -0.87
C LYS A 84 -13.08 1.69 -1.26
N PRO A 85 -13.12 1.29 -2.54
CA PRO A 85 -12.56 0.01 -3.00
C PRO A 85 -11.03 0.02 -3.18
N CYS A 86 -10.38 1.19 -3.04
CA CYS A 86 -8.97 1.36 -3.43
C CYS A 86 -8.02 0.38 -2.75
N SER A 87 -8.13 0.18 -1.44
CA SER A 87 -7.25 -0.76 -0.72
C SER A 87 -7.43 -2.20 -1.21
N ALA A 88 -8.67 -2.62 -1.49
CA ALA A 88 -8.95 -3.95 -2.03
C ALA A 88 -8.29 -4.16 -3.40
N ILE A 89 -8.37 -3.17 -4.29
CA ILE A 89 -7.72 -3.20 -5.61
C ILE A 89 -6.21 -3.29 -5.47
N ILE A 90 -5.60 -2.48 -4.59
CA ILE A 90 -4.16 -2.49 -4.31
C ILE A 90 -3.73 -3.86 -3.78
N ILE A 91 -4.42 -4.41 -2.78
CA ILE A 91 -4.12 -5.71 -2.18
C ILE A 91 -4.19 -6.81 -3.23
N LEU A 92 -5.30 -6.89 -3.98
CA LEU A 92 -5.48 -7.92 -4.99
C LEU A 92 -4.45 -7.82 -6.12
N THR A 93 -4.09 -6.61 -6.54
CA THR A 93 -3.01 -6.44 -7.52
C THR A 93 -1.68 -6.96 -6.97
N ALA A 94 -1.35 -6.61 -5.73
CA ALA A 94 -0.08 -6.97 -5.11
C ALA A 94 0.11 -8.48 -4.94
N ILE A 95 -0.94 -9.21 -4.54
CA ILE A 95 -0.84 -10.66 -4.31
C ILE A 95 -0.61 -11.46 -5.59
N TYR A 96 -1.03 -10.96 -6.76
CA TYR A 96 -0.83 -11.62 -8.06
C TYR A 96 0.39 -11.10 -8.83
N PHE A 97 0.65 -9.81 -8.80
CA PHE A 97 1.72 -9.18 -9.61
C PHE A 97 2.98 -8.81 -8.80
N GLY A 98 2.95 -9.00 -7.50
CA GLY A 98 4.10 -8.83 -6.63
C GLY A 98 4.09 -7.53 -5.83
N ARG A 99 4.98 -7.50 -4.84
CA ARG A 99 5.03 -6.45 -3.82
C ARG A 99 5.42 -5.07 -4.38
N GLU A 100 6.30 -5.06 -5.38
CA GLU A 100 6.81 -3.82 -5.96
C GLU A 100 5.72 -3.15 -6.80
N THR A 101 5.03 -3.94 -7.63
CA THR A 101 3.84 -3.50 -8.39
C THR A 101 2.74 -3.00 -7.45
N GLY A 102 2.47 -3.74 -6.37
CA GLY A 102 1.48 -3.34 -5.36
C GLY A 102 1.80 -2.01 -4.68
N PHE A 103 3.08 -1.78 -4.34
CA PHE A 103 3.52 -0.50 -3.79
C PHE A 103 3.27 0.66 -4.76
N MET A 104 3.66 0.48 -6.03
CA MET A 104 3.49 1.50 -7.06
C MET A 104 2.01 1.83 -7.28
N VAL A 105 1.15 0.81 -7.38
CA VAL A 105 -0.31 1.02 -7.51
C VAL A 105 -0.87 1.80 -6.33
N GLY A 106 -0.46 1.46 -5.10
CA GLY A 106 -0.88 2.18 -3.89
C GLY A 106 -0.43 3.64 -3.88
N ALA A 107 0.85 3.89 -4.17
CA ALA A 107 1.41 5.23 -4.19
C ALA A 107 0.77 6.10 -5.29
N PHE A 108 0.63 5.58 -6.52
CA PHE A 108 -0.04 6.31 -7.60
C PHE A 108 -1.53 6.51 -7.36
N THR A 109 -2.22 5.56 -6.74
CA THR A 109 -3.62 5.75 -6.33
C THR A 109 -3.77 6.97 -5.43
N ALA A 110 -2.91 7.14 -4.42
CA ALA A 110 -2.93 8.31 -3.54
C ALA A 110 -2.64 9.60 -4.33
N LEU A 111 -1.53 9.62 -5.04
CA LEU A 111 -1.07 10.79 -5.77
C LEU A 111 -2.13 11.30 -6.77
N VAL A 112 -2.59 10.41 -7.64
CA VAL A 112 -3.50 10.78 -8.74
C VAL A 112 -4.89 11.11 -8.20
N SER A 113 -5.43 10.34 -7.26
CA SER A 113 -6.76 10.64 -6.72
C SER A 113 -6.80 11.94 -5.92
N ASN A 114 -5.69 12.38 -5.33
CA ASN A 114 -5.63 13.64 -4.60
C ASN A 114 -5.66 14.87 -5.52
N PHE A 115 -5.47 14.75 -6.84
CA PHE A 115 -5.83 15.84 -7.77
C PHE A 115 -7.33 16.14 -7.75
N TYR A 116 -8.16 15.14 -7.47
CA TYR A 116 -9.60 15.32 -7.32
C TYR A 116 -10.00 15.69 -5.88
N PHE A 117 -9.41 15.03 -4.85
CA PHE A 117 -9.77 15.22 -3.44
C PHE A 117 -9.00 16.36 -2.74
N GLY A 118 -8.05 16.97 -3.42
CA GLY A 118 -7.15 17.98 -2.90
C GLY A 118 -5.77 17.42 -2.55
N GLN A 119 -4.73 18.14 -2.97
CA GLN A 119 -3.33 17.86 -2.62
C GLN A 119 -2.95 18.60 -1.34
N GLY A 120 -2.11 17.97 -0.52
CA GLY A 120 -1.60 18.58 0.71
C GLY A 120 -0.44 17.78 1.30
N GLY A 121 0.04 18.21 2.46
CA GLY A 121 1.11 17.53 3.19
C GLY A 121 0.77 16.08 3.58
N TRP A 122 -0.49 15.73 3.59
CA TRP A 122 -0.96 14.34 3.80
C TRP A 122 -0.71 13.41 2.61
N THR A 123 -0.55 13.95 1.39
CA THR A 123 -0.40 13.13 0.17
C THR A 123 0.79 12.18 0.24
N PRO A 124 2.01 12.59 0.60
CA PRO A 124 3.13 11.67 0.76
C PRO A 124 2.87 10.55 1.78
N PHE A 125 2.18 10.87 2.89
CA PHE A 125 1.83 9.88 3.90
C PHE A 125 0.79 8.88 3.39
N GLN A 126 -0.20 9.33 2.60
CA GLN A 126 -1.14 8.43 1.92
C GLN A 126 -0.44 7.55 0.89
N MET A 127 0.48 8.10 0.10
CA MET A 127 1.29 7.33 -0.85
C MET A 127 2.06 6.23 -0.14
N LEU A 128 2.68 6.56 1.00
CA LEU A 128 3.38 5.60 1.84
C LEU A 128 2.42 4.55 2.41
N ALA A 129 1.29 4.95 3.01
CA ALA A 129 0.33 4.04 3.62
C ALA A 129 -0.23 3.03 2.63
N TRP A 130 -0.71 3.47 1.48
CA TRP A 130 -1.23 2.58 0.44
C TRP A 130 -0.13 1.83 -0.30
N GLY A 131 1.05 2.44 -0.46
CA GLY A 131 2.23 1.75 -0.97
C GLY A 131 2.63 0.57 -0.09
N LEU A 132 2.75 0.78 1.23
CA LEU A 132 3.04 -0.28 2.20
C LEU A 132 1.92 -1.34 2.25
N THR A 133 0.66 -0.94 2.13
CA THR A 133 -0.47 -1.87 1.98
C THR A 133 -0.22 -2.86 0.84
N GLY A 134 0.14 -2.37 -0.34
CA GLY A 134 0.46 -3.21 -1.49
C GLY A 134 1.75 -4.02 -1.29
N TYR A 135 2.79 -3.39 -0.74
CA TYR A 135 4.07 -4.06 -0.52
C TYR A 135 3.94 -5.29 0.39
N PHE A 136 3.30 -5.13 1.55
CA PHE A 136 3.10 -6.25 2.49
C PHE A 136 2.12 -7.29 1.94
N ALA A 137 1.06 -6.87 1.22
CA ALA A 137 0.16 -7.81 0.55
C ALA A 137 0.91 -8.69 -0.46
N GLY A 138 1.78 -8.10 -1.28
CA GLY A 138 2.59 -8.85 -2.24
C GLY A 138 3.63 -9.75 -1.59
N MET A 139 4.20 -9.33 -0.44
CA MET A 139 5.12 -10.16 0.34
C MET A 139 4.42 -11.40 0.92
N LEU A 140 3.19 -11.22 1.40
CA LEU A 140 2.35 -12.29 1.95
C LEU A 140 1.50 -13.02 0.89
N GLY A 141 1.67 -12.69 -0.40
CA GLY A 141 0.80 -13.12 -1.49
C GLY A 141 0.54 -14.63 -1.55
N LYS A 142 1.57 -15.45 -1.31
CA LYS A 142 1.44 -16.92 -1.29
C LYS A 142 0.45 -17.42 -0.23
N TRP A 143 0.40 -16.78 0.92
CA TRP A 143 -0.51 -17.15 2.02
C TRP A 143 -1.90 -16.54 1.82
N LEU A 144 -1.96 -15.28 1.40
CA LEU A 144 -3.20 -14.57 1.19
C LEU A 144 -4.04 -15.15 0.04
N THR A 145 -3.40 -15.70 -1.01
CA THR A 145 -4.11 -16.39 -2.10
C THR A 145 -4.68 -17.75 -1.71
N LYS A 146 -4.06 -18.41 -0.74
CA LYS A 146 -4.50 -19.75 -0.28
C LYS A 146 -5.59 -19.69 0.77
N ASN A 147 -5.63 -18.64 1.58
CA ASN A 147 -6.55 -18.54 2.71
C ASN A 147 -7.37 -17.26 2.65
N ARG A 148 -8.67 -17.43 2.34
CA ARG A 148 -9.64 -16.33 2.26
C ARG A 148 -9.79 -15.56 3.58
N ILE A 149 -9.81 -16.29 4.70
CA ILE A 149 -9.97 -15.67 6.03
C ILE A 149 -8.76 -14.79 6.31
N LEU A 150 -7.56 -15.28 6.04
CA LEU A 150 -6.33 -14.51 6.22
C LEU A 150 -6.32 -13.24 5.34
N LEU A 151 -6.82 -13.32 4.11
CA LEU A 151 -6.93 -12.17 3.22
C LEU A 151 -7.90 -11.12 3.77
N LEU A 152 -9.05 -11.53 4.30
CA LEU A 152 -10.02 -10.62 4.90
C LEU A 152 -9.51 -10.00 6.21
N VAL A 153 -8.84 -10.78 7.05
CA VAL A 153 -8.18 -10.27 8.27
C VAL A 153 -7.09 -9.27 7.92
N TYR A 154 -6.25 -9.58 6.93
CA TYR A 154 -5.25 -8.64 6.42
C TYR A 154 -5.90 -7.34 5.96
N SER A 155 -6.99 -7.41 5.20
CA SER A 155 -7.71 -6.22 4.71
C SER A 155 -8.26 -5.36 5.84
N ALA A 156 -8.78 -5.97 6.91
CA ALA A 156 -9.21 -5.25 8.10
C ALA A 156 -8.03 -4.56 8.81
N VAL A 157 -6.95 -5.29 9.05
CA VAL A 157 -5.73 -4.77 9.72
C VAL A 157 -5.15 -3.58 8.95
N ILE A 158 -5.11 -3.65 7.62
CA ILE A 158 -4.63 -2.54 6.78
C ILE A 158 -5.54 -1.31 6.88
N GLY A 159 -6.85 -1.47 7.06
CA GLY A 159 -7.76 -0.34 7.30
C GLY A 159 -7.41 0.40 8.59
N VAL A 160 -7.15 -0.35 9.66
CA VAL A 160 -6.68 0.20 10.95
C VAL A 160 -5.31 0.87 10.78
N PHE A 161 -4.36 0.19 10.13
CA PHE A 161 -3.02 0.72 9.87
C PHE A 161 -3.06 2.06 9.12
N PHE A 162 -3.88 2.15 8.08
CA PHE A 162 -4.06 3.40 7.32
C PHE A 162 -4.55 4.53 8.22
N SER A 163 -5.58 4.29 9.04
CA SER A 163 -6.12 5.29 9.96
C SER A 163 -5.06 5.77 10.95
N LEU A 164 -4.38 4.84 11.62
CA LEU A 164 -3.33 5.16 12.60
C LEU A 164 -2.18 5.98 11.99
N LEU A 165 -1.78 5.68 10.76
CA LEU A 165 -0.72 6.42 10.08
C LEU A 165 -1.19 7.83 9.69
N MET A 166 -2.45 8.00 9.30
CA MET A 166 -3.03 9.31 9.00
C MET A 166 -3.25 10.15 10.27
N ASP A 167 -3.60 9.52 11.39
CA ASP A 167 -3.68 10.18 12.70
C ASP A 167 -2.30 10.64 13.18
N LEU A 168 -1.26 9.85 12.92
CA LEU A 168 0.13 10.24 13.20
C LEU A 168 0.54 11.47 12.38
N TYR A 169 0.19 11.50 11.09
CA TYR A 169 0.39 12.68 10.26
C TYR A 169 -0.34 13.89 10.83
N SER A 170 -1.61 13.73 11.23
CA SER A 170 -2.42 14.80 11.79
C SER A 170 -1.82 15.37 13.08
N CYS A 171 -1.31 14.50 13.96
CA CYS A 171 -0.60 14.91 15.17
C CYS A 171 0.67 15.72 14.84
N LEU A 172 1.48 15.26 13.89
CA LEU A 172 2.67 15.97 13.43
C LEU A 172 2.33 17.32 12.80
N TRP A 173 1.25 17.38 12.03
CA TRP A 173 0.82 18.62 11.37
C TRP A 173 0.30 19.67 12.36
N MET A 174 -0.46 19.25 13.37
CA MET A 174 -1.06 20.15 14.36
C MET A 174 -0.04 20.68 15.37
N ASP A 175 0.78 19.80 15.92
CA ASP A 175 1.66 20.13 17.04
C ASP A 175 3.14 20.29 16.65
N GLY A 176 3.51 19.99 15.40
CA GLY A 176 4.89 19.99 14.92
C GLY A 176 5.76 18.86 15.48
N LYS A 177 5.23 18.05 16.40
CA LYS A 177 5.88 16.93 17.09
C LYS A 177 4.87 15.85 17.44
N VAL A 178 5.33 14.65 17.75
CA VAL A 178 4.46 13.60 18.25
C VAL A 178 4.24 13.77 19.75
N ILE A 179 3.00 14.13 20.13
CA ILE A 179 2.56 14.19 21.53
C ILE A 179 1.63 13.02 21.76
N LEU A 180 2.01 12.11 22.64
CA LEU A 180 1.26 10.86 22.88
C LEU A 180 -0.20 11.12 23.28
N SER A 181 -0.48 12.09 24.15
CA SER A 181 -1.84 12.45 24.56
C SER A 181 -2.67 12.94 23.37
N ARG A 182 -2.11 13.76 22.51
CA ARG A 182 -2.77 14.23 21.26
C ARG A 182 -3.04 13.06 20.32
N TYR A 183 -2.06 12.21 20.10
CA TYR A 183 -2.20 11.05 19.22
C TYR A 183 -3.29 10.09 19.71
N LEU A 184 -3.34 9.79 21.01
CA LEU A 184 -4.41 8.97 21.59
C LEU A 184 -5.79 9.63 21.47
N THR A 185 -5.88 10.96 21.62
CA THR A 185 -7.11 11.70 21.39
C THR A 185 -7.57 11.60 19.94
N LEU A 186 -6.66 11.73 18.97
CA LEU A 186 -6.96 11.58 17.53
C LEU A 186 -7.49 10.18 17.23
N ILE A 187 -6.79 9.12 17.68
CA ILE A 187 -7.24 7.73 17.52
C ILE A 187 -8.63 7.53 18.11
N SER A 188 -8.88 8.05 19.32
CA SER A 188 -10.17 7.88 19.98
C SER A 188 -11.29 8.60 19.22
N SER A 189 -11.05 9.81 18.74
CA SER A 189 -12.01 10.58 17.95
C SER A 189 -12.25 9.98 16.57
N ALA A 190 -11.23 9.38 15.96
CA ALA A 190 -11.30 8.72 14.66
C ALA A 190 -11.76 7.25 14.73
N ALA A 191 -12.07 6.71 15.91
CA ALA A 191 -12.38 5.28 16.08
C ALA A 191 -13.48 4.79 15.12
N TRP A 192 -14.54 5.55 14.95
CA TRP A 192 -15.61 5.21 13.99
C TRP A 192 -15.11 5.16 12.55
N VAL A 193 -14.28 6.10 12.14
CA VAL A 193 -13.68 6.16 10.81
C VAL A 193 -12.74 4.98 10.61
N THR A 194 -11.95 4.63 11.61
CA THR A 194 -11.05 3.46 11.61
C THR A 194 -11.82 2.16 11.39
N VAL A 195 -12.91 1.96 12.14
CA VAL A 195 -13.80 0.80 11.95
C VAL A 195 -14.40 0.79 10.55
N SER A 196 -14.85 1.95 10.07
CA SER A 196 -15.41 2.07 8.72
C SER A 196 -14.38 1.72 7.63
N TYR A 197 -13.12 2.11 7.76
CA TYR A 197 -12.04 1.69 6.86
C TYR A 197 -11.80 0.18 6.89
N ALA A 198 -11.76 -0.42 8.08
CA ALA A 198 -11.59 -1.86 8.23
C ALA A 198 -12.74 -2.63 7.57
N VAL A 199 -13.98 -2.24 7.85
CA VAL A 199 -15.19 -2.85 7.24
C VAL A 199 -15.20 -2.66 5.73
N SER A 200 -14.93 -1.44 5.24
CA SER A 200 -14.82 -1.14 3.81
C SER A 200 -13.84 -2.06 3.09
N ASN A 201 -12.63 -2.19 3.65
CA ASN A 201 -11.60 -3.04 3.05
C ASN A 201 -12.03 -4.51 3.01
N VAL A 202 -12.64 -5.02 4.09
CA VAL A 202 -13.15 -6.40 4.14
C VAL A 202 -14.24 -6.61 3.08
N VAL A 203 -15.24 -5.73 3.03
CA VAL A 203 -16.37 -5.84 2.11
C VAL A 203 -15.91 -5.82 0.65
N PHE A 204 -15.10 -4.81 0.27
CA PHE A 204 -14.63 -4.72 -1.11
C PHE A 204 -13.65 -5.84 -1.47
N THR A 205 -12.81 -6.29 -0.54
CA THR A 205 -11.94 -7.46 -0.80
C THR A 205 -12.77 -8.72 -0.99
N ALA A 206 -13.80 -8.96 -0.17
CA ALA A 206 -14.69 -10.10 -0.30
C ALA A 206 -15.42 -10.11 -1.65
N ILE A 207 -15.89 -8.95 -2.11
CA ILE A 207 -16.59 -8.82 -3.39
C ILE A 207 -15.63 -9.02 -4.57
N PHE A 208 -14.44 -8.43 -4.50
CA PHE A 208 -13.50 -8.37 -5.63
C PHE A 208 -12.58 -9.59 -5.74
N MET A 209 -12.32 -10.33 -4.66
CA MET A 209 -11.35 -11.43 -4.70
C MET A 209 -11.67 -12.50 -5.73
N GLU A 210 -12.96 -12.80 -5.99
CA GLU A 210 -13.33 -13.81 -6.99
C GLU A 210 -13.18 -13.29 -8.43
N PRO A 211 -13.80 -12.15 -8.82
CA PRO A 211 -13.70 -11.68 -10.20
C PRO A 211 -12.27 -11.31 -10.58
N PHE A 212 -11.58 -10.54 -9.74
CA PHE A 212 -10.18 -10.17 -10.00
C PHE A 212 -9.26 -11.39 -9.96
N GLY A 213 -9.46 -12.30 -9.00
CA GLY A 213 -8.65 -13.50 -8.88
C GLY A 213 -8.74 -14.39 -10.12
N ARG A 214 -9.92 -14.52 -10.75
CA ARG A 214 -10.10 -15.25 -12.01
C ARG A 214 -9.38 -14.58 -13.17
N ILE A 215 -9.51 -13.26 -13.29
CA ILE A 215 -8.86 -12.49 -14.36
C ILE A 215 -7.34 -12.53 -14.20
N PHE A 216 -6.84 -12.22 -13.00
CA PHE A 216 -5.41 -12.14 -12.73
C PHE A 216 -4.71 -13.48 -12.88
N ARG A 217 -5.31 -14.59 -12.40
CA ARG A 217 -4.78 -15.94 -12.64
C ARG A 217 -4.66 -16.26 -14.12
N ARG A 218 -5.67 -15.94 -14.91
CA ARG A 218 -5.60 -16.13 -16.38
C ARG A 218 -4.50 -15.32 -17.03
N LEU A 219 -4.31 -14.06 -16.61
CA LEU A 219 -3.24 -13.21 -17.12
C LEU A 219 -1.86 -13.77 -16.74
N CYS A 220 -1.68 -14.15 -15.47
CA CYS A 220 -0.41 -14.73 -15.01
C CYS A 220 -0.04 -16.01 -15.78
N VAL A 221 -0.99 -16.94 -15.94
CA VAL A 221 -0.75 -18.20 -16.65
C VAL A 221 -0.57 -17.99 -18.16
N LYS A 222 -1.45 -17.19 -18.80
CA LYS A 222 -1.42 -16.99 -20.27
C LYS A 222 -0.18 -16.27 -20.76
N TYR A 223 0.30 -15.28 -19.99
CA TYR A 223 1.40 -14.41 -20.42
C TYR A 223 2.69 -14.64 -19.63
N GLY A 224 2.72 -15.60 -18.69
CA GLY A 224 3.88 -15.85 -17.83
C GLY A 224 4.28 -14.67 -16.96
N ILE A 225 3.32 -13.81 -16.57
CA ILE A 225 3.57 -12.56 -15.83
C ILE A 225 3.19 -12.68 -14.36
N GLY A 226 3.77 -11.81 -13.52
CA GLY A 226 3.45 -11.77 -12.09
C GLY A 226 4.19 -12.82 -11.26
N THR A 227 3.73 -12.99 -10.02
CA THR A 227 4.36 -13.89 -9.04
C THR A 227 3.54 -15.17 -8.78
N TYR A 228 2.36 -15.24 -9.38
CA TYR A 228 1.48 -16.39 -9.25
C TYR A 228 1.98 -17.54 -10.15
N LYS A 229 2.50 -18.61 -9.54
CA LYS A 229 2.83 -19.85 -10.25
C LYS A 229 1.64 -20.83 -10.15
N SER A 230 1.22 -21.38 -11.28
CA SER A 230 0.30 -22.51 -11.31
C SER A 230 0.92 -23.72 -10.62
N HIS A 231 0.11 -24.53 -9.93
CA HIS A 231 0.57 -25.78 -9.34
C HIS A 231 1.06 -26.80 -10.37
N THR A 232 0.78 -26.61 -11.67
CA THR A 232 1.25 -27.44 -12.78
C THR A 232 2.74 -27.27 -13.08
N ASP A 233 3.32 -26.08 -12.84
CA ASP A 233 4.76 -25.84 -13.09
C ASP A 233 5.69 -26.51 -12.06
N SER A 234 5.14 -27.01 -10.95
CA SER A 234 5.93 -27.70 -9.92
C SER A 234 6.06 -29.21 -10.16
N SER A 235 5.28 -29.79 -11.07
CA SER A 235 5.34 -31.21 -11.42
C SER A 235 6.24 -31.50 -12.63
N GLU A 236 6.38 -30.56 -13.57
CA GLU A 236 7.24 -30.74 -14.75
C GLU A 236 8.76 -30.60 -14.47
N GLY A 237 9.12 -29.89 -13.38
CA GLY A 237 10.54 -29.77 -12.98
C GLY A 237 11.07 -30.89 -12.10
N ALA A 238 10.24 -31.88 -11.73
CA ALA A 238 10.65 -33.02 -10.91
C ALA A 238 10.98 -34.27 -11.74
N ASP A 239 10.57 -34.28 -13.01
CA ASP A 239 10.79 -35.46 -13.90
C ASP A 239 12.01 -35.29 -14.83
N GLU A 240 12.77 -34.18 -14.72
CA GLU A 240 13.99 -33.94 -15.51
C GLU A 240 15.29 -33.94 -14.67
N GLN A 241 15.33 -34.65 -13.53
CA GLN A 241 16.59 -34.86 -12.80
C GLN A 241 16.91 -36.34 -12.61
#